data_a540978f30bd80ae8df500c6de8af8a2
#
_entry.id   a540978f30bd80ae8df500c6de8af8a2
#
_cell.length_a   1.000
_cell.length_b   1.000
_cell.length_c   1.000
_cell.angle_alpha   90.00
_cell.angle_beta   90.00
_cell.angle_gamma   90.00
#
_symmetry.space_group_name_H-M   'P 1'
#
loop_
_entity.id
_entity.type
_entity.pdbx_description
1 polymer ?
#
loop_
_entity_poly.entity_id
_entity_poly.type
_entity_poly.pdbx_seq_one_letter_code
_entity_poly.pdbx_strand_id
1 'polypeptide(L)'
;MAHHLLLAYSTTDGHTRHICERLQFVMTALGQRVTLVPIEQADALNLNQFERIVIGASIRYGHHQPQVAQFIARHQAVLQSRPSAFFSVNIVARKSDKNRPDNNPYLLKFLRQISWQPQLLGVFAGKLNYPS
;
A
#
# COMPACT_ATOMS: atom_id res chain seq x y z
N MET A 1 -5.31 -11.95 20.80
CA MET A 1 -4.15 -12.47 20.08
C MET A 1 -3.76 -11.50 18.97
N ALA A 2 -2.49 -11.18 18.82
CA ALA A 2 -2.04 -10.24 17.80
C ALA A 2 -2.12 -10.86 16.41
N HIS A 3 -2.65 -10.14 15.45
CA HIS A 3 -2.61 -10.54 14.06
C HIS A 3 -1.26 -10.17 13.44
N HIS A 4 -0.77 -11.03 12.55
CA HIS A 4 0.48 -10.76 11.85
C HIS A 4 0.15 -10.08 10.51
N LEU A 5 0.56 -8.84 10.36
CA LEU A 5 0.25 -8.00 9.21
C LEU A 5 1.51 -7.78 8.38
N LEU A 6 1.41 -7.97 7.08
CA LEU A 6 2.47 -7.59 6.15
C LEU A 6 2.17 -6.20 5.61
N LEU A 7 3.18 -5.34 5.64
CA LEU A 7 3.11 -4.02 5.05
C LEU A 7 4.23 -3.92 4.01
N ALA A 8 3.87 -4.15 2.75
CA ALA A 8 4.80 -4.15 1.64
C ALA A 8 4.68 -2.85 0.85
N TYR A 9 5.80 -2.26 0.46
CA TYR A 9 5.76 -0.95 -0.19
C TYR A 9 6.73 -0.85 -1.37
N SER A 10 6.39 0.02 -2.33
CA SER A 10 7.33 0.51 -3.32
C SER A 10 7.47 2.01 -3.16
N THR A 11 8.68 2.53 -3.35
CA THR A 11 8.94 3.95 -3.20
C THR A 11 10.00 4.38 -4.21
N THR A 12 9.92 5.66 -4.60
CA THR A 12 10.92 6.26 -5.49
C THR A 12 11.78 7.28 -4.76
N ASP A 13 11.28 7.84 -3.66
CA ASP A 13 11.94 8.95 -2.96
C ASP A 13 11.91 8.80 -1.43
N GLY A 14 11.43 7.68 -0.93
CA GLY A 14 11.35 7.40 0.50
C GLY A 14 10.08 7.86 1.18
N HIS A 15 9.21 8.61 0.53
CA HIS A 15 7.99 9.10 1.17
C HIS A 15 7.04 7.96 1.53
N THR A 16 6.89 6.99 0.64
CA THR A 16 6.04 5.82 0.91
C THR A 16 6.56 5.06 2.12
N ARG A 17 7.89 4.94 2.23
CA ARG A 17 8.49 4.27 3.38
C ARG A 17 8.15 4.98 4.68
N HIS A 18 8.22 6.32 4.71
CA HIS A 18 7.89 7.09 5.90
C HIS A 18 6.43 6.90 6.31
N ILE A 19 5.52 6.87 5.34
CA ILE A 19 4.10 6.61 5.60
C ILE A 19 3.94 5.21 6.19
N CYS A 20 4.61 4.22 5.62
CA CYS A 20 4.56 2.84 6.11
C CYS A 20 5.13 2.72 7.53
N GLU A 21 6.22 3.43 7.83
CA GLU A 21 6.80 3.42 9.16
C GLU A 21 5.83 4.01 10.19
N ARG A 22 5.11 5.07 9.80
CA ARG A 22 4.08 5.65 10.66
C ARG A 22 2.92 4.67 10.87
N LEU A 23 2.49 4.00 9.82
CA LEU A 23 1.44 2.98 9.94
C LEU A 23 1.89 1.81 10.80
N GLN A 24 3.14 1.39 10.65
CA GLN A 24 3.70 0.33 11.49
C GLN A 24 3.66 0.71 12.97
N PHE A 25 4.05 1.94 13.27
CA PHE A 25 4.01 2.45 14.64
C PHE A 25 2.60 2.39 15.22
N VAL A 26 1.62 2.90 14.47
CA VAL A 26 0.23 2.94 14.93
C VAL A 26 -0.33 1.53 15.10
N MET A 27 -0.10 0.65 14.11
CA MET A 27 -0.61 -0.71 14.16
C MET A 27 0.01 -1.51 15.31
N THR A 28 1.32 -1.32 15.55
CA THR A 28 2.00 -1.99 16.65
C THR A 28 1.43 -1.52 17.99
N ALA A 29 1.15 -0.22 18.13
CA ALA A 29 0.54 0.33 19.32
C ALA A 29 -0.86 -0.25 19.57
N LEU A 30 -1.55 -0.69 18.49
CA LEU A 30 -2.87 -1.32 18.58
C LEU A 30 -2.78 -2.84 18.79
N GLY A 31 -1.58 -3.38 19.02
CA GLY A 31 -1.41 -4.79 19.34
C GLY A 31 -1.16 -5.70 18.13
N GLN A 32 -0.94 -5.14 16.94
CA GLN A 32 -0.63 -5.93 15.76
C GLN A 32 0.86 -6.24 15.68
N ARG A 33 1.19 -7.40 15.10
CA ARG A 33 2.57 -7.72 14.69
C ARG A 33 2.73 -7.29 13.24
N VAL A 34 3.69 -6.39 12.97
CA VAL A 34 3.84 -5.83 11.63
C VAL A 34 5.21 -6.17 11.06
N THR A 35 5.23 -6.76 9.89
CA THR A 35 6.45 -6.96 9.09
C THR A 35 6.43 -5.92 7.97
N LEU A 36 7.38 -4.99 8.00
CA LEU A 36 7.49 -3.89 7.05
C LEU A 36 8.68 -4.16 6.12
N VAL A 37 8.41 -4.32 4.83
CA VAL A 37 9.47 -4.63 3.84
C VAL A 37 9.18 -3.94 2.52
N PRO A 38 10.23 -3.62 1.75
CA PRO A 38 10.04 -3.26 0.34
C PRO A 38 9.42 -4.41 -0.43
N ILE A 39 8.72 -4.08 -1.51
CA ILE A 39 7.96 -5.09 -2.26
C ILE A 39 8.86 -6.19 -2.85
N GLU A 40 10.11 -5.85 -3.21
CA GLU A 40 11.07 -6.83 -3.73
C GLU A 40 11.41 -7.89 -2.68
N GLN A 41 11.46 -7.51 -1.41
CA GLN A 41 11.73 -8.44 -0.32
C GLN A 41 10.48 -9.24 0.06
N ALA A 42 9.31 -8.62 -0.08
CA ALA A 42 8.06 -9.28 0.22
C ALA A 42 7.84 -10.48 -0.70
N ASP A 43 8.31 -10.40 -1.93
CA ASP A 43 8.16 -11.46 -2.93
C ASP A 43 8.88 -12.75 -2.51
N ALA A 44 9.89 -12.65 -1.66
CA ALA A 44 10.63 -13.80 -1.15
C ALA A 44 10.01 -14.42 0.11
N LEU A 45 8.99 -13.80 0.67
CA LEU A 45 8.35 -14.27 1.90
C LEU A 45 7.21 -15.23 1.58
N ASN A 46 6.90 -16.09 2.54
CA ASN A 46 5.69 -16.90 2.47
C ASN A 46 4.50 -16.04 2.93
N LEU A 47 3.71 -15.55 1.97
CA LEU A 47 2.62 -14.64 2.27
C LEU A 47 1.50 -15.30 3.07
N ASN A 48 1.41 -16.64 3.05
CA ASN A 48 0.39 -17.35 3.80
C ASN A 48 0.54 -17.20 5.32
N GLN A 49 1.73 -16.80 5.79
CA GLN A 49 1.93 -16.59 7.23
C GLN A 49 1.30 -15.30 7.75
N PHE A 50 0.86 -14.41 6.86
CA PHE A 50 0.28 -13.13 7.26
C PHE A 50 -1.24 -13.21 7.21
N GLU A 51 -1.88 -12.76 8.27
CA GLU A 51 -3.34 -12.75 8.35
C GLU A 51 -3.93 -11.54 7.61
N ARG A 52 -3.15 -10.47 7.47
CA ARG A 52 -3.55 -9.24 6.78
C ARG A 52 -2.40 -8.74 5.94
N ILE A 53 -2.72 -8.19 4.77
CA ILE A 53 -1.69 -7.68 3.85
C ILE A 53 -2.07 -6.29 3.40
N VAL A 54 -1.13 -5.35 3.54
CA VAL A 54 -1.28 -3.97 3.06
C VAL A 54 -0.17 -3.69 2.07
N ILE A 55 -0.53 -3.15 0.92
CA ILE A 55 0.43 -2.77 -0.13
C ILE A 55 0.34 -1.26 -0.32
N GLY A 56 1.50 -0.59 -0.23
CA GLY A 56 1.62 0.83 -0.48
C GLY A 56 2.52 1.11 -1.67
N ALA A 57 2.11 2.02 -2.55
CA ALA A 57 2.88 2.30 -3.75
C ALA A 57 2.85 3.78 -4.09
N SER A 58 4.00 4.30 -4.53
CA SER A 58 4.12 5.68 -4.98
C SER A 58 3.98 5.78 -6.50
N ILE A 59 3.62 6.97 -6.96
CA ILE A 59 3.55 7.31 -8.36
C ILE A 59 4.91 7.85 -8.82
N ARG A 60 5.37 7.38 -9.98
CA ARG A 60 6.54 7.93 -10.65
C ARG A 60 6.22 8.09 -12.13
N TYR A 61 6.46 9.29 -12.68
CA TYR A 61 6.16 9.61 -14.09
C TYR A 61 4.71 9.26 -14.44
N GLY A 62 3.77 9.55 -13.54
CA GLY A 62 2.35 9.33 -13.78
C GLY A 62 1.86 7.91 -13.58
N HIS A 63 2.73 6.98 -13.13
CA HIS A 63 2.37 5.58 -12.96
C HIS A 63 2.85 5.03 -11.62
N HIS A 64 2.15 4.02 -11.11
CA HIS A 64 2.72 3.15 -10.10
C HIS A 64 3.80 2.29 -10.76
N GLN A 65 4.81 1.88 -9.98
CA GLN A 65 5.90 1.07 -10.53
C GLN A 65 5.38 -0.28 -11.01
N PRO A 66 5.86 -0.78 -12.18
CA PRO A 66 5.35 -2.05 -12.74
C PRO A 66 5.50 -3.24 -11.79
N GLN A 67 6.52 -3.24 -10.94
CA GLN A 67 6.72 -4.33 -9.99
C GLN A 67 5.57 -4.50 -9.01
N VAL A 68 4.81 -3.44 -8.74
CA VAL A 68 3.64 -3.50 -7.87
C VAL A 68 2.55 -4.36 -8.49
N ALA A 69 2.21 -4.10 -9.75
CA ALA A 69 1.22 -4.89 -10.46
C ALA A 69 1.69 -6.34 -10.63
N GLN A 70 2.98 -6.54 -10.89
CA GLN A 70 3.55 -7.88 -11.01
C GLN A 70 3.47 -8.66 -9.71
N PHE A 71 3.77 -8.01 -8.58
CA PHE A 71 3.64 -8.63 -7.28
C PHE A 71 2.19 -9.03 -6.99
N ILE A 72 1.26 -8.13 -7.28
CA ILE A 72 -0.17 -8.39 -7.08
C ILE A 72 -0.63 -9.58 -7.94
N ALA A 73 -0.20 -9.63 -9.19
CA ALA A 73 -0.58 -10.73 -10.09
C ALA A 73 -0.05 -12.08 -9.58
N ARG A 74 1.20 -12.12 -9.10
CA ARG A 74 1.79 -13.36 -8.59
C ARG A 74 1.11 -13.87 -7.32
N HIS A 75 0.59 -12.95 -6.50
CA HIS A 75 0.05 -13.31 -5.19
C HIS A 75 -1.44 -13.05 -5.07
N GLN A 76 -2.14 -12.96 -6.20
CA GLN A 76 -3.56 -12.60 -6.23
C GLN A 76 -4.41 -13.51 -5.36
N ALA A 77 -4.19 -14.83 -5.42
CA ALA A 77 -4.99 -15.78 -4.65
C ALA A 77 -4.86 -15.53 -3.15
N VAL A 78 -3.63 -15.28 -2.68
CA VAL A 78 -3.39 -14.98 -1.26
C VAL A 78 -4.06 -13.66 -0.87
N LEU A 79 -3.90 -12.64 -1.70
CA LEU A 79 -4.47 -11.32 -1.43
C LEU A 79 -5.99 -11.36 -1.35
N GLN A 80 -6.64 -12.15 -2.20
CA GLN A 80 -8.09 -12.26 -2.21
C GLN A 80 -8.63 -13.10 -1.06
N SER A 81 -7.81 -13.97 -0.47
CA SER A 81 -8.25 -14.90 0.56
C SER A 81 -8.23 -14.33 1.97
N ARG A 82 -7.76 -13.10 2.17
CA ARG A 82 -7.63 -12.51 3.50
C ARG A 82 -7.84 -11.00 3.46
N PRO A 83 -8.07 -10.37 4.62
CA PRO A 83 -8.20 -8.91 4.67
C PRO A 83 -6.97 -8.24 4.09
N SER A 84 -7.17 -7.34 3.14
CA SER A 84 -6.09 -6.68 2.45
C SER A 84 -6.47 -5.25 2.08
N ALA A 85 -5.43 -4.42 1.92
CA ALA A 85 -5.61 -3.01 1.62
C ALA A 85 -4.53 -2.54 0.64
N PHE A 86 -4.85 -1.52 -0.12
CA PHE A 86 -3.91 -0.86 -1.00
C PHE A 86 -4.00 0.64 -0.80
N PHE A 87 -2.84 1.32 -0.75
CA PHE A 87 -2.85 2.77 -0.76
C PHE A 87 -1.85 3.31 -1.79
N SER A 88 -2.22 4.44 -2.37
CA SER A 88 -1.41 5.15 -3.35
C SER A 88 -0.83 6.41 -2.71
N VAL A 89 0.45 6.67 -2.97
CA VAL A 89 1.11 7.90 -2.53
C VAL A 89 1.39 8.72 -3.77
N ASN A 90 0.70 9.86 -3.91
CA ASN A 90 0.87 10.72 -5.07
C ASN A 90 0.55 12.16 -4.72
N ILE A 91 1.26 13.09 -5.41
CA ILE A 91 1.20 14.50 -5.05
C ILE A 91 -0.13 15.15 -5.39
N VAL A 92 -0.87 14.62 -6.36
CA VAL A 92 -2.18 15.21 -6.71
C VAL A 92 -3.20 15.00 -5.60
N ALA A 93 -2.94 14.12 -4.64
CA ALA A 93 -3.81 13.95 -3.48
C ALA A 93 -3.82 15.19 -2.56
N ARG A 94 -2.98 16.19 -2.80
CA ARG A 94 -3.06 17.49 -2.12
C ARG A 94 -4.31 18.26 -2.49
N LYS A 95 -4.88 17.97 -3.67
CA LYS A 95 -6.08 18.66 -4.14
C LYS A 95 -7.32 18.01 -3.54
N SER A 96 -8.25 18.82 -3.05
CA SER A 96 -9.44 18.31 -2.36
C SER A 96 -10.32 17.42 -3.24
N ASP A 97 -10.27 17.61 -4.56
CA ASP A 97 -11.03 16.80 -5.50
C ASP A 97 -10.25 15.54 -5.98
N LYS A 98 -9.08 15.27 -5.41
CA LYS A 98 -8.25 14.12 -5.79
C LYS A 98 -7.62 13.43 -4.59
N ASN A 99 -8.15 13.66 -3.39
CA ASN A 99 -7.54 13.16 -2.15
C ASN A 99 -8.25 11.93 -1.59
N ARG A 100 -9.16 11.32 -2.35
CA ARG A 100 -9.90 10.13 -1.93
C ARG A 100 -9.73 9.01 -2.94
N PRO A 101 -9.89 7.75 -2.51
CA PRO A 101 -9.79 6.62 -3.45
C PRO A 101 -10.76 6.69 -4.62
N ASP A 102 -11.94 7.28 -4.43
CA ASP A 102 -12.95 7.35 -5.48
C ASP A 102 -12.76 8.52 -6.45
N ASN A 103 -11.80 9.41 -6.19
CA ASN A 103 -11.57 10.57 -7.08
C ASN A 103 -10.09 10.75 -7.47
N ASN A 104 -9.17 9.91 -6.99
CA ASN A 104 -7.77 10.04 -7.36
C ASN A 104 -7.51 9.34 -8.69
N PRO A 105 -7.06 10.08 -9.73
CA PRO A 105 -6.93 9.49 -11.07
C PRO A 105 -5.89 8.40 -11.18
N TYR A 106 -4.79 8.49 -10.45
CA TYR A 106 -3.72 7.49 -10.51
C TYR A 106 -4.16 6.17 -9.88
N LEU A 107 -4.84 6.26 -8.74
CA LEU A 107 -5.35 5.07 -8.09
C LEU A 107 -6.43 4.39 -8.94
N LEU A 108 -7.37 5.17 -9.48
CA LEU A 108 -8.43 4.61 -10.32
C LEU A 108 -7.86 3.95 -11.57
N LYS A 109 -6.85 4.55 -12.19
CA LYS A 109 -6.19 3.96 -13.35
C LYS A 109 -5.52 2.64 -12.99
N PHE A 110 -4.82 2.61 -11.86
CA PHE A 110 -4.12 1.41 -11.41
C PHE A 110 -5.10 0.26 -11.12
N LEU A 111 -6.22 0.55 -10.47
CA LEU A 111 -7.22 -0.47 -10.14
C LEU A 111 -7.82 -1.10 -11.39
N ARG A 112 -7.87 -0.38 -12.50
CA ARG A 112 -8.32 -0.96 -13.77
C ARG A 112 -7.31 -1.89 -14.42
N GLN A 113 -6.04 -1.83 -14.00
CA GLN A 113 -4.96 -2.64 -14.56
C GLN A 113 -4.75 -3.94 -13.79
N ILE A 114 -5.36 -4.10 -12.63
CA ILE A 114 -5.17 -5.28 -11.78
C ILE A 114 -6.49 -6.02 -11.61
N SER A 115 -6.39 -7.32 -11.29
CA SER A 115 -7.58 -8.16 -11.07
C SER A 115 -7.98 -8.22 -9.61
N TRP A 116 -7.10 -7.85 -8.69
CA TRP A 116 -7.36 -7.86 -7.27
C TRP A 116 -8.19 -6.64 -6.87
N GLN A 117 -9.20 -6.87 -6.03
CA GLN A 117 -10.01 -5.78 -5.48
C GLN A 117 -9.76 -5.70 -3.97
N PRO A 118 -8.89 -4.78 -3.53
CA PRO A 118 -8.61 -4.63 -2.09
C PRO A 118 -9.87 -4.25 -1.32
N GLN A 119 -9.99 -4.74 -0.10
CA GLN A 119 -11.11 -4.40 0.75
C GLN A 119 -11.07 -2.96 1.22
N LEU A 120 -9.86 -2.41 1.42
CA LEU A 120 -9.67 -1.03 1.84
C LEU A 120 -8.74 -0.33 0.87
N LEU A 121 -9.04 0.93 0.60
CA LEU A 121 -8.23 1.77 -0.27
C LEU A 121 -7.87 3.06 0.44
N GLY A 122 -6.67 3.58 0.18
CA GLY A 122 -6.23 4.84 0.76
C GLY A 122 -5.40 5.65 -0.23
N VAL A 123 -5.33 6.95 0.00
CA VAL A 123 -4.53 7.87 -0.80
C VAL A 123 -3.82 8.83 0.14
N PHE A 124 -2.53 9.05 -0.10
CA PHE A 124 -1.71 9.99 0.66
C PHE A 124 -0.99 10.93 -0.28
N ALA A 125 -0.71 12.15 0.20
CA ALA A 125 -0.15 13.22 -0.63
C ALA A 125 1.38 13.19 -0.79
N GLY A 126 2.04 12.15 -0.31
CA GLY A 126 3.47 11.95 -0.54
C GLY A 126 4.40 12.38 0.58
N LYS A 127 3.96 13.29 1.45
CA LYS A 127 4.74 13.73 2.61
C LYS A 127 3.90 13.69 3.86
N LEU A 128 4.55 13.36 4.98
CA LEU A 128 3.88 13.30 6.28
C LEU A 128 4.04 14.58 7.11
N ASN A 129 4.73 15.58 6.62
CA ASN A 129 4.97 16.80 7.37
C ASN A 129 3.87 17.84 7.14
N TYR A 130 2.63 17.39 7.28
CA TYR A 130 1.51 18.31 7.21
C TYR A 130 1.52 19.23 8.42
N PRO A 131 1.12 20.48 8.24
CA PRO A 131 0.86 21.31 9.40
C PRO A 131 -0.22 20.64 10.22
N SER A 132 0.11 20.38 11.41
CA SER A 132 -0.84 19.75 12.32
C SER A 132 -1.88 20.75 12.78
#